data_63f51fbe9a25b8b7cf3c7e7fd4bdb02d
#
_entry.id   63f51fbe9a25b8b7cf3c7e7fd4bdb02d
#
_cell.length_a   1.000
_cell.length_b   1.000
_cell.length_c   1.000
_cell.angle_alpha   90.00
_cell.angle_beta   90.00
_cell.angle_gamma   90.00
#
_symmetry.space_group_name_H-M   'P 1'
#
loop_
_entity.id
_entity.type
_entity.pdbx_description
1 polymer ?
#
loop_
_entity_poly.entity_id
_entity_poly.type
_entity_poly.pdbx_seq_one_letter_code
_entity_poly.pdbx_strand_id
1 'polypeptide(L)'
;LETIPCIVRDLTDDEATIIMVDSNMQREKILPSEKAFAYKLKMEALSHQGKNTTSGQVVRKLETTDIIGKENDESGRQVRRYIRLTNLIPQILQMVDNDALKLSPSMALNPAVEISYLKEEEQKELLDIMECFVCTPSLSQAQDFKRLSKDNKLTREYMETILEQEKPNQKTMLKLDMNRINNVLPTNLVTKEEKEDYVVKAVGFYGRWLQKKREKEEQGR
;
A
#
# COMPACT_ATOMS: atom_id res chain seq x y z
N LEU A 1 -29.93 -25.32 -13.78
CA LEU A 1 -31.15 -24.68 -13.31
C LEU A 1 -31.79 -23.94 -14.48
N GLU A 2 -33.03 -24.30 -14.85
CA GLU A 2 -33.74 -23.64 -15.94
C GLU A 2 -34.36 -22.30 -15.52
N THR A 3 -34.60 -22.11 -14.21
CA THR A 3 -35.20 -20.90 -13.64
C THR A 3 -34.54 -20.54 -12.31
N ILE A 4 -34.46 -19.23 -12.02
CA ILE A 4 -33.95 -18.67 -10.76
C ILE A 4 -35.09 -17.86 -10.13
N PRO A 5 -35.44 -18.06 -8.86
CA PRO A 5 -36.40 -17.21 -8.18
C PRO A 5 -35.82 -15.82 -8.04
N CYS A 6 -36.55 -14.79 -8.50
CA CYS A 6 -36.13 -13.39 -8.43
C CYS A 6 -37.28 -12.49 -7.96
N ILE A 7 -36.93 -11.37 -7.35
CA ILE A 7 -37.87 -10.30 -6.99
C ILE A 7 -37.66 -9.18 -8.00
N VAL A 8 -38.68 -8.91 -8.82
CA VAL A 8 -38.67 -7.79 -9.76
C VAL A 8 -39.12 -6.53 -9.01
N ARG A 9 -38.35 -5.46 -9.12
CA ARG A 9 -38.66 -4.14 -8.56
C ARG A 9 -38.60 -3.09 -9.66
N ASP A 10 -39.47 -2.11 -9.58
CA ASP A 10 -39.42 -0.92 -10.45
C ASP A 10 -38.53 0.11 -9.78
N LEU A 11 -37.32 0.29 -10.33
CA LEU A 11 -36.26 1.12 -9.78
C LEU A 11 -35.68 1.99 -10.88
N THR A 12 -35.23 3.17 -10.52
CA THR A 12 -34.36 3.96 -11.40
C THR A 12 -32.97 3.32 -11.50
N ASP A 13 -32.20 3.67 -12.55
CA ASP A 13 -30.84 3.15 -12.74
C ASP A 13 -29.92 3.49 -11.55
N ASP A 14 -30.07 4.68 -10.97
CA ASP A 14 -29.30 5.10 -9.79
C ASP A 14 -29.67 4.25 -8.55
N GLU A 15 -30.97 4.02 -8.30
CA GLU A 15 -31.42 3.19 -7.19
C GLU A 15 -30.96 1.72 -7.35
N ALA A 16 -31.07 1.19 -8.57
CA ALA A 16 -30.57 -0.15 -8.89
C ALA A 16 -29.05 -0.27 -8.67
N THR A 17 -28.29 0.75 -9.07
CA THR A 17 -26.85 0.84 -8.86
C THR A 17 -26.49 0.83 -7.37
N ILE A 18 -27.18 1.65 -6.56
CA ILE A 18 -26.94 1.71 -5.11
C ILE A 18 -27.20 0.34 -4.45
N ILE A 19 -28.34 -0.29 -4.76
CA ILE A 19 -28.70 -1.60 -4.19
C ILE A 19 -27.68 -2.67 -4.62
N MET A 20 -27.25 -2.66 -5.88
CA MET A 20 -26.23 -3.57 -6.38
C MET A 20 -24.90 -3.41 -5.63
N VAL A 21 -24.44 -2.17 -5.45
CA VAL A 21 -23.20 -1.86 -4.74
C VAL A 21 -23.33 -2.31 -3.28
N ASP A 22 -24.41 -1.97 -2.59
CA ASP A 22 -24.59 -2.31 -1.18
C ASP A 22 -24.64 -3.83 -0.96
N SER A 23 -25.29 -4.58 -1.85
CA SER A 23 -25.30 -6.04 -1.81
C SER A 23 -23.90 -6.65 -1.99
N ASN A 24 -23.08 -6.07 -2.88
CA ASN A 24 -21.71 -6.52 -3.11
C ASN A 24 -20.77 -6.15 -1.95
N MET A 25 -20.99 -5.00 -1.32
CA MET A 25 -20.20 -4.53 -0.19
C MET A 25 -20.42 -5.34 1.11
N GLN A 26 -21.47 -6.17 1.18
CA GLN A 26 -21.71 -7.08 2.31
C GLN A 26 -20.88 -8.38 2.24
N ARG A 27 -20.09 -8.59 1.21
CA ARG A 27 -19.24 -9.77 1.07
C ARG A 27 -18.08 -9.72 2.08
N GLU A 28 -17.71 -10.86 2.66
CA GLU A 28 -16.65 -10.96 3.68
C GLU A 28 -15.27 -10.51 3.17
N LYS A 29 -14.98 -10.71 1.89
CA LYS A 29 -13.70 -10.36 1.29
C LYS A 29 -13.94 -9.57 0.00
N ILE A 30 -13.58 -8.31 0.03
CA ILE A 30 -13.68 -7.39 -1.10
C ILE A 30 -12.27 -6.87 -1.40
N LEU A 31 -11.85 -6.97 -2.65
CA LEU A 31 -10.56 -6.46 -3.08
C LEU A 31 -10.53 -4.93 -3.07
N PRO A 32 -9.36 -4.31 -2.89
CA PRO A 32 -9.21 -2.85 -2.96
C PRO A 32 -9.73 -2.24 -4.26
N SER A 33 -9.52 -2.90 -5.40
CA SER A 33 -10.06 -2.48 -6.70
C SER A 33 -11.59 -2.54 -6.72
N GLU A 34 -12.18 -3.64 -6.23
CA GLU A 34 -13.64 -3.79 -6.14
C GLU A 34 -14.26 -2.68 -5.28
N LYS A 35 -13.68 -2.41 -4.10
CA LYS A 35 -14.09 -1.28 -3.23
C LYS A 35 -13.97 0.06 -3.94
N ALA A 36 -12.90 0.28 -4.68
CA ALA A 36 -12.65 1.52 -5.39
C ALA A 36 -13.76 1.82 -6.42
N PHE A 37 -14.08 0.84 -7.25
CA PHE A 37 -15.15 0.97 -8.26
C PHE A 37 -16.54 1.03 -7.63
N ALA A 38 -16.80 0.21 -6.60
CA ALA A 38 -18.08 0.22 -5.88
C ALA A 38 -18.37 1.60 -5.26
N TYR A 39 -17.40 2.18 -4.55
CA TYR A 39 -17.55 3.52 -3.98
C TYR A 39 -17.68 4.62 -5.04
N LYS A 40 -16.97 4.49 -6.15
CA LYS A 40 -17.10 5.43 -7.28
C LYS A 40 -18.50 5.40 -7.85
N LEU A 41 -19.03 4.21 -8.18
CA LEU A 41 -20.37 4.03 -8.71
C LEU A 41 -21.45 4.56 -7.75
N LYS A 42 -21.35 4.21 -6.46
CA LYS A 42 -22.29 4.71 -5.45
C LYS A 42 -22.24 6.23 -5.31
N MET A 43 -21.04 6.82 -5.31
CA MET A 43 -20.88 8.27 -5.25
C MET A 43 -21.50 8.96 -6.47
N GLU A 44 -21.34 8.40 -7.68
CA GLU A 44 -21.93 8.92 -8.92
C GLU A 44 -23.45 8.83 -8.86
N ALA A 45 -24.04 7.67 -8.52
CA ALA A 45 -25.48 7.49 -8.38
C ALA A 45 -26.11 8.45 -7.36
N LEU A 46 -25.50 8.60 -6.18
CA LEU A 46 -25.97 9.56 -5.16
C LEU A 46 -25.84 11.03 -5.62
N SER A 47 -24.84 11.35 -6.45
CA SER A 47 -24.66 12.70 -6.96
C SER A 47 -25.73 13.09 -7.99
N HIS A 48 -26.25 12.13 -8.76
CA HIS A 48 -27.32 12.36 -9.73
C HIS A 48 -28.68 12.65 -9.07
N GLN A 49 -28.92 12.05 -7.90
CA GLN A 49 -30.16 12.28 -7.14
C GLN A 49 -30.24 13.68 -6.50
N GLY A 50 -29.11 14.38 -6.36
CA GLY A 50 -29.05 15.74 -5.84
C GLY A 50 -29.18 16.79 -6.95
N LYS A 51 -30.27 17.56 -7.00
CA LYS A 51 -30.53 18.62 -7.99
C LYS A 51 -29.33 19.57 -8.15
N ASN A 52 -28.95 19.83 -9.40
CA ASN A 52 -27.85 20.68 -9.87
C ASN A 52 -27.88 22.11 -9.32
N THR A 53 -26.94 22.45 -8.43
CA THR A 53 -26.53 23.83 -8.18
C THR A 53 -25.01 23.89 -8.11
N THR A 54 -24.42 24.71 -8.96
CA THR A 54 -23.01 24.75 -9.34
C THR A 54 -22.03 25.18 -8.25
N SER A 55 -22.45 25.79 -7.16
CA SER A 55 -21.56 26.31 -6.11
C SER A 55 -21.31 25.37 -4.92
N GLY A 56 -21.99 24.24 -4.87
CA GLY A 56 -21.93 23.29 -3.76
C GLY A 56 -21.26 21.95 -4.05
N GLN A 57 -20.70 21.73 -5.26
CA GLN A 57 -20.26 20.40 -5.70
C GLN A 57 -19.14 19.79 -4.83
N VAL A 58 -18.19 20.59 -4.36
CA VAL A 58 -17.06 20.08 -3.53
C VAL A 58 -17.54 19.69 -2.14
N VAL A 59 -18.38 20.52 -1.53
CA VAL A 59 -18.94 20.26 -0.18
C VAL A 59 -19.84 19.03 -0.23
N ARG A 60 -20.69 18.89 -1.25
CA ARG A 60 -21.57 17.71 -1.43
C ARG A 60 -20.79 16.43 -1.66
N LYS A 61 -19.71 16.44 -2.46
CA LYS A 61 -18.86 15.26 -2.63
C LYS A 61 -18.22 14.83 -1.32
N LEU A 62 -17.85 15.76 -0.46
CA LEU A 62 -17.33 15.45 0.88
C LEU A 62 -18.41 14.83 1.77
N GLU A 63 -19.61 15.42 1.79
CA GLU A 63 -20.75 14.88 2.54
C GLU A 63 -21.16 13.50 2.05
N THR A 64 -21.22 13.29 0.72
CA THR A 64 -21.57 11.99 0.13
C THR A 64 -20.55 10.92 0.49
N THR A 65 -19.24 11.22 0.45
CA THR A 65 -18.23 10.25 0.86
C THR A 65 -18.26 9.94 2.35
N ASP A 66 -18.67 10.90 3.18
CA ASP A 66 -18.83 10.69 4.62
C ASP A 66 -20.07 9.83 4.93
N ILE A 67 -21.16 9.98 4.14
CA ILE A 67 -22.34 9.10 4.21
C ILE A 67 -21.95 7.66 3.83
N ILE A 68 -21.31 7.48 2.66
CA ILE A 68 -20.85 6.16 2.20
C ILE A 68 -19.92 5.52 3.22
N GLY A 69 -19.02 6.31 3.82
CA GLY A 69 -18.10 5.83 4.84
C GLY A 69 -18.82 5.30 6.09
N LYS A 70 -19.79 6.06 6.60
CA LYS A 70 -20.58 5.65 7.78
C LYS A 70 -21.34 4.36 7.57
N GLU A 71 -21.88 4.13 6.36
CA GLU A 71 -22.61 2.91 6.01
C GLU A 71 -21.71 1.67 5.94
N ASN A 72 -20.41 1.85 5.78
CA ASN A 72 -19.42 0.77 5.63
C ASN A 72 -18.38 0.73 6.75
N ASP A 73 -18.63 1.37 7.89
CA ASP A 73 -17.70 1.50 9.02
C ASP A 73 -16.31 2.07 8.65
N GLU A 74 -16.28 2.95 7.64
CA GLU A 74 -15.07 3.61 7.16
C GLU A 74 -15.20 5.15 7.28
N SER A 75 -14.07 5.84 7.29
CA SER A 75 -14.09 7.31 7.20
C SER A 75 -14.30 7.76 5.75
N GLY A 76 -14.98 8.90 5.54
CA GLY A 76 -15.09 9.48 4.19
C GLY A 76 -13.72 9.78 3.55
N ARG A 77 -12.68 10.02 4.36
CA ARG A 77 -11.29 10.10 3.87
C ARG A 77 -10.83 8.78 3.26
N GLN A 78 -11.16 7.65 3.89
CA GLN A 78 -10.79 6.33 3.39
C GLN A 78 -11.55 6.00 2.10
N VAL A 79 -12.86 6.32 2.04
CA VAL A 79 -13.66 6.19 0.82
C VAL A 79 -13.03 6.96 -0.35
N ARG A 80 -12.64 8.22 -0.13
CA ARG A 80 -11.95 9.03 -1.15
C ARG A 80 -10.63 8.41 -1.62
N ARG A 81 -9.89 7.79 -0.72
CA ARG A 81 -8.63 7.09 -1.06
C ARG A 81 -8.88 5.87 -1.95
N TYR A 82 -9.91 5.07 -1.64
CA TYR A 82 -10.31 3.96 -2.52
C TYR A 82 -10.75 4.47 -3.88
N ILE A 83 -11.66 5.45 -3.93
CA ILE A 83 -12.11 6.03 -5.21
C ILE A 83 -10.92 6.52 -6.04
N ARG A 84 -9.88 7.06 -5.39
CA ARG A 84 -8.69 7.53 -6.09
C ARG A 84 -7.94 6.42 -6.84
N LEU A 85 -7.98 5.18 -6.36
CA LEU A 85 -7.35 4.04 -7.03
C LEU A 85 -7.90 3.77 -8.43
N THR A 86 -9.13 4.20 -8.74
CA THR A 86 -9.72 4.03 -10.09
C THR A 86 -8.98 4.82 -11.18
N ASN A 87 -8.02 5.68 -10.81
CA ASN A 87 -7.17 6.41 -11.75
C ASN A 87 -5.80 5.72 -11.96
N LEU A 88 -5.59 4.55 -11.39
CA LEU A 88 -4.40 3.75 -11.67
C LEU A 88 -4.58 2.96 -12.97
N ILE A 89 -3.47 2.72 -13.67
CA ILE A 89 -3.46 1.75 -14.76
C ILE A 89 -3.74 0.34 -14.20
N PRO A 90 -4.37 -0.55 -15.01
CA PRO A 90 -4.83 -1.86 -14.52
C PRO A 90 -3.73 -2.69 -13.84
N GLN A 91 -2.51 -2.64 -14.35
CA GLN A 91 -1.38 -3.43 -13.83
C GLN A 91 -0.97 -2.97 -12.41
N ILE A 92 -0.92 -1.66 -12.17
CA ILE A 92 -0.61 -1.12 -10.83
C ILE A 92 -1.77 -1.39 -9.87
N LEU A 93 -3.01 -1.26 -10.33
CA LEU A 93 -4.20 -1.59 -9.54
C LEU A 93 -4.20 -3.08 -9.12
N GLN A 94 -3.81 -3.98 -10.02
CA GLN A 94 -3.64 -5.39 -9.72
C GLN A 94 -2.60 -5.64 -8.62
N MET A 95 -1.50 -4.86 -8.58
CA MET A 95 -0.52 -4.97 -7.50
C MET A 95 -1.11 -4.59 -6.14
N VAL A 96 -2.08 -3.69 -6.09
CA VAL A 96 -2.79 -3.33 -4.84
C VAL A 96 -3.68 -4.48 -4.37
N ASP A 97 -4.35 -5.17 -5.29
CA ASP A 97 -5.13 -6.37 -4.98
C ASP A 97 -4.22 -7.52 -4.52
N ASN A 98 -3.07 -7.67 -5.16
CA ASN A 98 -2.05 -8.66 -4.78
C ASN A 98 -1.57 -8.44 -3.33
N ASP A 99 -1.40 -7.19 -2.87
CA ASP A 99 -1.03 -6.88 -1.49
C ASP A 99 -2.09 -7.41 -0.49
N ALA A 100 -3.37 -7.19 -0.79
CA ALA A 100 -4.47 -7.73 0.00
C ALA A 100 -4.51 -9.27 0.01
N LEU A 101 -4.12 -9.90 -1.10
CA LEU A 101 -4.06 -11.35 -1.27
C LEU A 101 -2.72 -11.97 -0.80
N LYS A 102 -1.74 -11.14 -0.41
CA LYS A 102 -0.36 -11.55 -0.06
C LYS A 102 0.37 -12.23 -1.22
N LEU A 103 0.11 -11.79 -2.43
CA LEU A 103 0.76 -12.22 -3.67
C LEU A 103 1.86 -11.22 -4.07
N SER A 104 2.77 -11.63 -4.96
CA SER A 104 3.83 -10.80 -5.51
C SER A 104 3.73 -10.76 -7.05
N PRO A 105 4.03 -9.62 -7.68
CA PRO A 105 4.41 -8.33 -7.09
C PRO A 105 3.23 -7.63 -6.40
N SER A 106 3.50 -6.88 -5.33
CA SER A 106 2.46 -6.19 -4.57
C SER A 106 2.82 -4.74 -4.25
N MET A 107 1.79 -3.91 -4.09
CA MET A 107 1.92 -2.50 -3.70
C MET A 107 0.91 -2.15 -2.61
N ALA A 108 1.39 -1.57 -1.52
CA ALA A 108 0.52 -1.13 -0.44
C ALA A 108 -0.42 0.02 -0.88
N LEU A 109 -1.60 0.10 -0.27
CA LEU A 109 -2.64 1.09 -0.58
C LEU A 109 -2.12 2.54 -0.55
N ASN A 110 -1.30 2.90 0.45
CA ASN A 110 -0.87 4.27 0.63
C ASN A 110 0.01 4.80 -0.51
N PRO A 111 1.10 4.13 -0.92
CA PRO A 111 1.85 4.50 -2.11
C PRO A 111 1.00 4.52 -3.37
N ALA A 112 0.12 3.54 -3.57
CA ALA A 112 -0.75 3.44 -4.73
C ALA A 112 -1.68 4.66 -4.88
N VAL A 113 -2.25 5.17 -3.77
CA VAL A 113 -3.04 6.39 -3.76
C VAL A 113 -2.22 7.59 -4.22
N GLU A 114 -0.96 7.72 -3.82
CA GLU A 114 -0.11 8.82 -4.27
C GLU A 114 0.27 8.69 -5.76
N ILE A 115 0.54 7.47 -6.24
CA ILE A 115 0.83 7.18 -7.66
C ILE A 115 -0.38 7.47 -8.54
N SER A 116 -1.60 7.29 -8.05
CA SER A 116 -2.81 7.60 -8.82
C SER A 116 -2.95 9.07 -9.22
N TYR A 117 -2.10 9.97 -8.73
CA TYR A 117 -2.02 11.37 -9.15
C TYR A 117 -1.09 11.61 -10.34
N LEU A 118 -0.27 10.62 -10.71
CA LEU A 118 0.60 10.67 -11.87
C LEU A 118 -0.24 10.58 -13.17
N LYS A 119 0.31 11.10 -14.25
CA LYS A 119 -0.27 10.92 -15.59
C LYS A 119 -0.15 9.46 -16.01
N GLU A 120 -0.99 9.03 -16.94
CA GLU A 120 -1.00 7.62 -17.40
C GLU A 120 0.35 7.20 -17.98
N GLU A 121 1.02 8.08 -18.75
CA GLU A 121 2.35 7.84 -19.32
C GLU A 121 3.40 7.66 -18.20
N GLU A 122 3.37 8.52 -17.18
CA GLU A 122 4.28 8.45 -16.03
C GLU A 122 4.04 7.16 -15.21
N GLN A 123 2.78 6.70 -15.10
CA GLN A 123 2.47 5.43 -14.45
C GLN A 123 3.01 4.23 -15.24
N LYS A 124 2.95 4.26 -16.59
CA LYS A 124 3.52 3.21 -17.44
C LYS A 124 5.04 3.16 -17.33
N GLU A 125 5.71 4.32 -17.38
CA GLU A 125 7.16 4.40 -17.18
C GLU A 125 7.56 3.88 -15.80
N LEU A 126 6.83 4.26 -14.76
CA LEU A 126 7.07 3.78 -13.40
C LEU A 126 6.89 2.25 -13.30
N LEU A 127 5.89 1.69 -13.98
CA LEU A 127 5.68 0.25 -14.02
C LEU A 127 6.87 -0.48 -14.62
N ASP A 128 7.36 -0.02 -15.79
CA ASP A 128 8.56 -0.59 -16.44
C ASP A 128 9.77 -0.59 -15.51
N ILE A 129 9.98 0.52 -14.79
CA ILE A 129 11.09 0.64 -13.84
C ILE A 129 10.90 -0.32 -12.66
N MET A 130 9.69 -0.42 -12.10
CA MET A 130 9.39 -1.34 -11.00
C MET A 130 9.63 -2.80 -11.40
N GLU A 131 9.32 -3.18 -12.63
CA GLU A 131 9.58 -4.51 -13.16
C GLU A 131 11.09 -4.76 -13.34
N CYS A 132 11.84 -3.80 -13.87
CA CYS A 132 13.30 -3.90 -14.04
C CYS A 132 14.03 -4.04 -12.69
N PHE A 133 13.67 -3.26 -11.70
CA PHE A 133 14.32 -3.26 -10.37
C PHE A 133 13.70 -4.26 -9.39
N VAL A 134 12.62 -4.94 -9.79
CA VAL A 134 11.84 -5.87 -8.92
C VAL A 134 11.49 -5.21 -7.59
N CYS A 135 11.08 -3.95 -7.62
CA CYS A 135 10.77 -3.18 -6.43
C CYS A 135 9.52 -2.31 -6.63
N THR A 136 8.87 -1.92 -5.54
CA THR A 136 7.75 -0.99 -5.53
C THR A 136 8.10 0.23 -4.68
N PRO A 137 7.63 1.45 -5.00
CA PRO A 137 7.97 2.64 -4.25
C PRO A 137 7.43 2.61 -2.82
N SER A 138 8.18 3.19 -1.90
CA SER A 138 7.69 3.53 -0.57
C SER A 138 6.72 4.70 -0.61
N LEU A 139 6.01 4.96 0.50
CA LEU A 139 5.11 6.11 0.57
C LEU A 139 5.82 7.44 0.32
N SER A 140 7.02 7.63 0.88
CA SER A 140 7.81 8.87 0.67
C SER A 140 8.22 9.05 -0.79
N GLN A 141 8.70 7.99 -1.43
CA GLN A 141 9.05 8.00 -2.86
C GLN A 141 7.83 8.31 -3.74
N ALA A 142 6.68 7.69 -3.46
CA ALA A 142 5.43 7.97 -4.18
C ALA A 142 4.95 9.42 -4.01
N GLN A 143 5.13 10.02 -2.82
CA GLN A 143 4.83 11.43 -2.56
C GLN A 143 5.76 12.36 -3.33
N ASP A 144 7.05 12.02 -3.44
CA ASP A 144 8.01 12.77 -4.26
C ASP A 144 7.66 12.70 -5.74
N PHE A 145 7.29 11.52 -6.26
CA PHE A 145 6.82 11.37 -7.64
C PHE A 145 5.59 12.23 -7.93
N LYS A 146 4.59 12.20 -7.05
CA LYS A 146 3.41 13.05 -7.17
C LYS A 146 3.74 14.54 -7.19
N ARG A 147 4.64 14.99 -6.31
CA ARG A 147 5.08 16.39 -6.26
C ARG A 147 5.74 16.82 -7.57
N LEU A 148 6.66 16.00 -8.08
CA LEU A 148 7.39 16.29 -9.32
C LEU A 148 6.49 16.19 -10.56
N SER A 149 5.54 15.24 -10.59
CA SER A 149 4.55 15.14 -11.65
C SER A 149 3.68 16.40 -11.72
N LYS A 150 3.23 16.91 -10.55
CA LYS A 150 2.47 18.16 -10.49
C LYS A 150 3.25 19.35 -11.06
N ASP A 151 4.57 19.39 -10.84
CA ASP A 151 5.46 20.44 -11.33
C ASP A 151 5.94 20.17 -12.77
N ASN A 152 5.48 19.12 -13.43
CA ASN A 152 5.94 18.62 -14.75
C ASN A 152 7.48 18.43 -14.81
N LYS A 153 8.06 17.97 -13.70
CA LYS A 153 9.51 17.72 -13.55
C LYS A 153 9.83 16.24 -13.32
N LEU A 154 8.83 15.36 -13.32
CA LEU A 154 9.06 13.94 -13.16
C LEU A 154 9.64 13.36 -14.44
N THR A 155 10.83 12.79 -14.35
CA THR A 155 11.54 12.15 -15.47
C THR A 155 11.82 10.69 -15.12
N ARG A 156 12.00 9.85 -16.14
CA ARG A 156 12.37 8.44 -15.97
C ARG A 156 13.66 8.28 -15.15
N GLU A 157 14.69 9.05 -15.48
CA GLU A 157 15.99 9.03 -14.77
C GLU A 157 15.84 9.32 -13.27
N TYR A 158 14.93 10.25 -12.94
CA TYR A 158 14.64 10.58 -11.54
C TYR A 158 13.94 9.43 -10.82
N MET A 159 12.96 8.78 -11.48
CA MET A 159 12.28 7.61 -10.90
C MET A 159 13.27 6.47 -10.64
N GLU A 160 14.16 6.19 -11.59
CA GLU A 160 15.22 5.19 -11.46
C GLU A 160 16.15 5.51 -10.27
N THR A 161 16.67 6.73 -10.21
CA THR A 161 17.54 7.17 -9.11
C THR A 161 16.88 7.03 -7.73
N ILE A 162 15.60 7.37 -7.63
CA ILE A 162 14.84 7.26 -6.37
C ILE A 162 14.57 5.81 -5.99
N LEU A 163 14.27 4.94 -6.97
CA LEU A 163 13.99 3.53 -6.69
C LEU A 163 15.24 2.70 -6.41
N GLU A 164 16.40 3.12 -6.93
CA GLU A 164 17.70 2.54 -6.58
C GLU A 164 18.11 2.83 -5.13
N GLN A 165 17.63 3.94 -4.55
CA GLN A 165 17.94 4.26 -3.16
C GLN A 165 17.32 3.23 -2.22
N GLU A 166 18.11 2.72 -1.28
CA GLU A 166 17.62 1.83 -0.23
C GLU A 166 16.44 2.49 0.51
N LYS A 167 15.31 1.78 0.59
CA LYS A 167 14.17 2.28 1.35
C LYS A 167 14.57 2.50 2.80
N PRO A 168 14.31 3.67 3.39
CA PRO A 168 14.73 3.99 4.76
C PRO A 168 14.29 2.95 5.80
N ASN A 169 13.21 2.21 5.53
CA ASN A 169 12.64 1.17 6.39
C ASN A 169 13.13 -0.25 6.07
N GLN A 170 13.95 -0.44 5.02
CA GLN A 170 14.55 -1.74 4.66
C GLN A 170 15.97 -1.90 5.20
N LYS A 171 16.37 -1.12 6.22
CA LYS A 171 17.53 -1.51 7.02
C LYS A 171 17.26 -2.92 7.51
N THR A 172 18.11 -3.85 7.08
CA THR A 172 18.08 -5.25 7.55
C THR A 172 18.24 -5.21 9.06
N MET A 173 17.12 -5.17 9.78
CA MET A 173 17.15 -5.16 11.24
C MET A 173 17.06 -6.59 11.71
N LEU A 174 18.16 -7.08 12.31
CA LEU A 174 18.13 -8.31 13.07
C LEU A 174 17.36 -8.07 14.38
N LYS A 175 16.10 -8.51 14.43
CA LYS A 175 15.31 -8.48 15.67
C LYS A 175 15.74 -9.65 16.54
N LEU A 176 16.43 -9.36 17.63
CA LEU A 176 16.81 -10.35 18.63
C LEU A 176 15.78 -10.36 19.78
N ASP A 177 15.34 -11.55 20.19
CA ASP A 177 14.46 -11.70 21.35
C ASP A 177 15.24 -11.35 22.62
N MET A 178 14.84 -10.25 23.26
CA MET A 178 15.50 -9.75 24.47
C MET A 178 15.45 -10.75 25.62
N ASN A 179 14.42 -11.62 25.72
CA ASN A 179 14.36 -12.64 26.78
C ASN A 179 15.48 -13.68 26.61
N ARG A 180 15.83 -14.02 25.37
CA ARG A 180 16.92 -14.93 25.07
C ARG A 180 18.31 -14.33 25.32
N ILE A 181 18.43 -13.03 25.06
CA ILE A 181 19.70 -12.31 25.13
C ILE A 181 20.00 -11.83 26.55
N ASN A 182 19.02 -11.36 27.30
CA ASN A 182 19.22 -10.89 28.68
C ASN A 182 19.87 -11.95 29.60
N ASN A 183 19.65 -13.25 29.33
CA ASN A 183 20.24 -14.34 30.10
C ASN A 183 21.75 -14.52 29.82
N VAL A 184 22.26 -13.95 28.73
CA VAL A 184 23.64 -14.08 28.26
C VAL A 184 24.41 -12.76 28.35
N LEU A 185 23.72 -11.65 28.52
CA LEU A 185 24.35 -10.35 28.67
C LEU A 185 24.87 -10.11 30.08
N PRO A 186 26.01 -9.43 30.22
CA PRO A 186 26.48 -8.97 31.51
C PRO A 186 25.48 -8.06 32.20
N THR A 187 25.31 -8.24 33.53
CA THR A 187 24.31 -7.49 34.32
C THR A 187 24.63 -6.01 34.49
N ASN A 188 25.83 -5.58 34.15
CA ASN A 188 26.29 -4.19 34.24
C ASN A 188 25.89 -3.31 33.05
N LEU A 189 25.30 -3.89 32.00
CA LEU A 189 24.83 -3.15 30.82
C LEU A 189 23.41 -2.63 31.07
N VAL A 190 23.25 -1.32 31.24
CA VAL A 190 21.99 -0.71 31.64
C VAL A 190 21.24 -0.17 30.42
N THR A 191 21.94 0.51 29.50
CA THR A 191 21.31 1.18 28.35
C THR A 191 21.16 0.23 27.14
N LYS A 192 20.22 0.58 26.27
CA LYS A 192 20.00 -0.16 25.02
C LYS A 192 21.24 -0.10 24.11
N GLU A 193 21.87 1.05 24.02
CA GLU A 193 23.06 1.29 23.19
C GLU A 193 24.25 0.44 23.68
N GLU A 194 24.48 0.37 25.01
CA GLU A 194 25.53 -0.47 25.58
C GLU A 194 25.31 -1.97 25.25
N LYS A 195 24.06 -2.43 25.29
CA LYS A 195 23.71 -3.81 24.95
C LYS A 195 23.91 -4.09 23.46
N GLU A 196 23.53 -3.18 22.58
CA GLU A 196 23.75 -3.28 21.14
C GLU A 196 25.24 -3.33 20.80
N ASP A 197 26.04 -2.44 21.36
CA ASP A 197 27.49 -2.38 21.20
C ASP A 197 28.18 -3.67 21.71
N TYR A 198 27.72 -4.17 22.84
CA TYR A 198 28.24 -5.43 23.37
C TYR A 198 27.98 -6.61 22.45
N VAL A 199 26.74 -6.72 21.93
CA VAL A 199 26.38 -7.80 20.99
C VAL A 199 27.20 -7.70 19.70
N VAL A 200 27.38 -6.51 19.13
CA VAL A 200 28.21 -6.29 17.93
C VAL A 200 29.66 -6.73 18.16
N LYS A 201 30.25 -6.34 19.31
CA LYS A 201 31.61 -6.75 19.69
C LYS A 201 31.72 -8.25 19.89
N ALA A 202 30.74 -8.85 20.56
CA ALA A 202 30.74 -10.31 20.82
C ALA A 202 30.63 -11.13 19.52
N VAL A 203 29.75 -10.71 18.58
CA VAL A 203 29.61 -11.35 17.26
C VAL A 203 30.91 -11.22 16.46
N GLY A 204 31.54 -10.04 16.47
CA GLY A 204 32.82 -9.81 15.80
C GLY A 204 33.97 -10.66 16.42
N PHE A 205 34.00 -10.81 17.73
CA PHE A 205 34.97 -11.70 18.41
C PHE A 205 34.74 -13.15 18.03
N TYR A 206 33.50 -13.64 18.10
CA TYR A 206 33.13 -15.01 17.76
C TYR A 206 33.43 -15.34 16.28
N GLY A 207 33.18 -14.40 15.35
CA GLY A 207 33.57 -14.59 13.96
C GLY A 207 35.07 -14.79 13.75
N ARG A 208 35.90 -13.95 14.38
CA ARG A 208 37.38 -14.11 14.36
C ARG A 208 37.85 -15.41 15.01
N TRP A 209 37.20 -15.81 16.08
CA TRP A 209 37.53 -17.08 16.76
C TRP A 209 37.21 -18.29 15.88
N LEU A 210 36.03 -18.30 15.21
CA LEU A 210 35.66 -19.35 14.26
C LEU A 210 36.64 -19.45 13.09
N GLN A 211 37.05 -18.30 12.53
CA GLN A 211 38.02 -18.28 11.45
C GLN A 211 39.35 -18.89 11.88
N LYS A 212 39.90 -18.49 13.02
CA LYS A 212 41.13 -19.08 13.59
C LYS A 212 41.00 -20.57 13.90
N LYS A 213 39.82 -21.03 14.31
CA LYS A 213 39.57 -22.45 14.55
C LYS A 213 39.60 -23.24 13.25
N ARG A 214 38.99 -22.76 12.17
CA ARG A 214 39.05 -23.38 10.83
C ARG A 214 40.47 -23.44 10.27
N GLU A 215 41.23 -22.36 10.37
CA GLU A 215 42.64 -22.31 9.94
C GLU A 215 43.49 -23.36 10.68
N LYS A 216 43.26 -23.58 11.98
CA LYS A 216 43.96 -24.64 12.77
C LYS A 216 43.55 -26.05 12.36
N GLU A 217 42.29 -26.28 12.04
CA GLU A 217 41.76 -27.55 11.57
C GLU A 217 42.29 -27.91 10.16
N GLU A 218 42.51 -26.90 9.31
CA GLU A 218 43.10 -27.07 7.97
C GLU A 218 44.61 -27.29 8.02
N GLN A 219 45.35 -26.69 8.99
CA GLN A 219 46.79 -26.88 9.18
C GLN A 219 47.15 -28.16 9.92
N GLY A 220 46.17 -28.78 10.57
CA GLY A 220 46.37 -30.06 11.29
C GLY A 220 46.03 -31.32 10.48
N ARG A 221 45.72 -31.12 9.19
CA ARG A 221 45.53 -32.18 8.20
C ARG A 221 46.72 -32.24 7.25
#